data_469008a364e8058a97f860d3dc8dea00
#
_entry.id   469008a364e8058a97f860d3dc8dea00
#
_cell.length_a   1.000
_cell.length_b   1.000
_cell.length_c   1.000
_cell.angle_alpha   90.00
_cell.angle_beta   90.00
_cell.angle_gamma   90.00
#
_symmetry.space_group_name_H-M   'P 1'
#
loop_
_entity.id
_entity.type
_entity.pdbx_description
1 polymer ?
#
loop_
_entity_poly.entity_id
_entity_poly.type
_entity_poly.pdbx_seq_one_letter_code
_entity_poly.pdbx_strand_id
1 'polypeptide(L)'
;HWEPYKVGEIVTKGPMVMAGYWNNPEETANQLKDGWLYTGDLAYRDEDWHFFIVDRSKDMIISSGFNVFPAEVDNVIFSHPKVFDAMCIGVPDDYRGESLKAFVVLKPGETCEADEIISWCREKLAPYKVPREVEFRDSVPRSPVGKALRRILREEEMAKRAANK
;
A
#
# COMPACT_ATOMS: atom_id res chain seq x y z
N HIS A 1 15.38 13.63 -15.33
CA HIS A 1 14.42 14.75 -15.41
C HIS A 1 13.14 14.32 -14.71
N TRP A 2 12.84 14.93 -13.56
CA TRP A 2 11.64 14.67 -12.81
C TRP A 2 10.63 15.79 -13.08
N GLU A 3 9.54 15.47 -13.76
CA GLU A 3 8.43 16.39 -14.01
C GLU A 3 7.63 16.61 -12.71
N PRO A 4 7.14 17.85 -12.42
CA PRO A 4 6.26 18.08 -11.29
C PRO A 4 5.04 17.16 -11.32
N TYR A 5 4.58 16.72 -10.14
CA TYR A 5 3.42 15.82 -9.91
C TYR A 5 3.53 14.42 -10.53
N LYS A 6 4.66 14.07 -11.13
CA LYS A 6 4.91 12.71 -11.61
C LYS A 6 5.47 11.86 -10.48
N VAL A 7 4.83 10.72 -10.22
CA VAL A 7 5.27 9.79 -9.19
C VAL A 7 6.50 9.02 -9.67
N GLY A 8 7.50 8.92 -8.81
CA GLY A 8 8.72 8.16 -9.02
C GLY A 8 9.32 7.70 -7.70
N GLU A 9 10.30 6.79 -7.77
CA GLU A 9 11.01 6.36 -6.58
C GLU A 9 12.01 7.42 -6.12
N ILE A 10 12.06 7.67 -4.80
CA ILE A 10 13.10 8.51 -4.21
C ILE A 10 14.42 7.73 -4.20
N VAL A 11 15.43 8.31 -4.81
CA VAL A 11 16.81 7.84 -4.72
C VAL A 11 17.70 8.90 -4.12
N THR A 12 18.66 8.53 -3.29
CA THR A 12 19.57 9.48 -2.66
C THR A 12 21.02 9.04 -2.75
N LYS A 13 21.93 10.00 -2.85
CA LYS A 13 23.38 9.79 -2.87
C LYS A 13 24.07 10.86 -2.04
N GLY A 14 25.05 10.48 -1.25
CA GLY A 14 25.82 11.41 -0.42
C GLY A 14 26.42 10.75 0.81
N PRO A 15 27.15 11.51 1.63
CA PRO A 15 27.83 10.98 2.81
C PRO A 15 26.88 10.43 3.90
N MET A 16 25.58 10.77 3.82
CA MET A 16 24.54 10.26 4.72
C MET A 16 24.06 8.83 4.36
N VAL A 17 24.40 8.34 3.15
CA VAL A 17 23.98 7.02 2.71
C VAL A 17 24.78 5.96 3.46
N MET A 18 24.07 4.95 3.97
CA MET A 18 24.64 3.83 4.70
C MET A 18 25.68 3.06 3.86
N ALA A 19 26.61 2.39 4.51
CA ALA A 19 27.56 1.47 3.84
C ALA A 19 26.87 0.17 3.37
N GLY A 20 25.76 -0.21 4.00
CA GLY A 20 25.00 -1.42 3.68
C GLY A 20 24.16 -1.90 4.87
N TYR A 21 23.38 -2.95 4.64
CA TYR A 21 22.63 -3.65 5.69
C TYR A 21 23.54 -4.62 6.43
N TRP A 22 23.44 -4.62 7.77
CA TRP A 22 24.25 -5.51 8.59
C TRP A 22 23.98 -6.98 8.25
N ASN A 23 25.03 -7.70 7.93
CA ASN A 23 25.00 -9.14 7.61
C ASN A 23 23.97 -9.54 6.51
N ASN A 24 23.65 -8.60 5.60
CA ASN A 24 22.73 -8.83 4.48
C ASN A 24 23.28 -8.22 3.18
N PRO A 25 24.26 -8.87 2.54
CA PRO A 25 24.89 -8.37 1.31
C PRO A 25 23.92 -8.38 0.11
N GLU A 26 22.98 -9.31 0.06
CA GLU A 26 21.99 -9.40 -1.01
C GLU A 26 21.08 -8.17 -1.01
N GLU A 27 20.47 -7.84 0.13
CA GLU A 27 19.62 -6.66 0.23
C GLU A 27 20.43 -5.38 0.02
N THR A 28 21.69 -5.35 0.47
CA THR A 28 22.58 -4.22 0.20
C THR A 28 22.77 -4.02 -1.31
N ALA A 29 23.05 -5.08 -2.07
CA ALA A 29 23.22 -5.00 -3.51
C ALA A 29 21.91 -4.60 -4.24
N ASN A 30 20.77 -5.01 -3.71
CA ASN A 30 19.45 -4.64 -4.25
C ASN A 30 19.16 -3.14 -4.08
N GLN A 31 19.54 -2.56 -2.94
CA GLN A 31 19.20 -1.18 -2.57
C GLN A 31 20.30 -0.17 -2.90
N LEU A 32 21.58 -0.58 -2.90
CA LEU A 32 22.71 0.31 -3.21
C LEU A 32 23.29 -0.02 -4.58
N LYS A 33 23.10 0.91 -5.54
CA LYS A 33 23.58 0.78 -6.91
C LYS A 33 24.38 2.03 -7.29
N ASP A 34 25.65 1.87 -7.64
CA ASP A 34 26.55 2.96 -8.05
C ASP A 34 26.59 4.14 -7.05
N GLY A 35 26.47 3.83 -5.75
CA GLY A 35 26.46 4.80 -4.67
C GLY A 35 25.13 5.53 -4.47
N TRP A 36 24.07 5.12 -5.19
CA TRP A 36 22.71 5.58 -4.97
C TRP A 36 21.95 4.58 -4.10
N LEU A 37 21.29 5.09 -3.09
CA LEU A 37 20.32 4.34 -2.29
C LEU A 37 18.93 4.47 -2.91
N TYR A 38 18.38 3.36 -3.33
CA TYR A 38 16.98 3.20 -3.75
C TYR A 38 16.15 2.96 -2.50
N THR A 39 15.32 3.93 -2.13
CA THR A 39 14.63 3.91 -0.83
C THR A 39 13.43 2.97 -0.80
N GLY A 40 12.89 2.62 -1.96
CA GLY A 40 11.62 1.92 -2.11
C GLY A 40 10.40 2.79 -1.81
N ASP A 41 10.59 4.07 -1.48
CA ASP A 41 9.50 5.01 -1.24
C ASP A 41 9.16 5.76 -2.53
N LEU A 42 7.88 5.75 -2.91
CA LEU A 42 7.35 6.47 -4.06
C LEU A 42 6.87 7.85 -3.62
N ALA A 43 7.22 8.86 -4.39
CA ALA A 43 6.83 10.25 -4.12
C ALA A 43 6.61 11.01 -5.42
N TYR A 44 5.93 12.13 -5.34
CA TYR A 44 5.98 13.19 -6.34
C TYR A 44 6.56 14.45 -5.70
N ARG A 45 6.98 15.40 -6.51
CA ARG A 45 7.33 16.76 -6.06
C ARG A 45 6.38 17.78 -6.67
N ASP A 46 6.15 18.87 -5.97
CA ASP A 46 5.47 20.04 -6.52
C ASP A 46 6.43 20.96 -7.29
N GLU A 47 5.95 22.11 -7.74
CA GLU A 47 6.73 23.13 -8.44
C GLU A 47 7.73 23.82 -7.51
N ASP A 48 7.45 23.87 -6.21
CA ASP A 48 8.30 24.46 -5.16
C ASP A 48 9.34 23.48 -4.60
N TRP A 49 9.50 22.30 -5.22
CA TRP A 49 10.44 21.26 -4.83
C TRP A 49 10.15 20.58 -3.49
N HIS A 50 8.90 20.63 -2.99
CA HIS A 50 8.50 19.81 -1.87
C HIS A 50 8.19 18.39 -2.35
N PHE A 51 8.67 17.40 -1.59
CA PHE A 51 8.44 15.99 -1.88
C PHE A 51 7.31 15.45 -1.02
N PHE A 52 6.38 14.78 -1.67
CA PHE A 52 5.22 14.16 -1.04
C PHE A 52 5.30 12.65 -1.21
N ILE A 53 5.48 11.93 -0.10
CA ILE A 53 5.48 10.46 -0.10
C ILE A 53 4.07 9.98 -0.42
N VAL A 54 3.97 9.08 -1.40
CA VAL A 54 2.71 8.48 -1.84
C VAL A 54 2.51 7.11 -1.21
N ASP A 55 3.49 6.22 -1.39
CA ASP A 55 3.46 4.85 -0.86
C ASP A 55 4.84 4.17 -1.02
N ARG A 56 4.90 2.88 -0.73
CA ARG A 56 6.07 2.06 -1.03
C ARG A 56 5.93 1.34 -2.37
N SER A 57 7.01 1.24 -3.13
CA SER A 57 7.02 0.60 -4.45
C SER A 57 6.55 -0.85 -4.39
N LYS A 58 6.98 -1.61 -3.36
CA LYS A 58 6.58 -3.01 -3.12
C LYS A 58 5.14 -3.21 -2.64
N ASP A 59 4.49 -2.13 -2.20
CA ASP A 59 3.09 -2.16 -1.76
C ASP A 59 2.12 -1.69 -2.84
N MET A 60 2.63 -1.06 -3.91
CA MET A 60 1.84 -0.65 -5.05
C MET A 60 1.14 -1.85 -5.70
N ILE A 61 -0.14 -1.68 -6.01
CA ILE A 61 -1.00 -2.70 -6.62
C ILE A 61 -1.16 -2.36 -8.10
N ILE A 62 -0.99 -3.35 -8.98
CA ILE A 62 -1.18 -3.15 -10.43
C ILE A 62 -2.53 -3.74 -10.82
N SER A 63 -3.57 -2.92 -10.82
CA SER A 63 -4.94 -3.31 -11.17
C SER A 63 -5.30 -2.84 -12.56
N SER A 64 -5.55 -3.79 -13.48
CA SER A 64 -5.90 -3.50 -14.88
C SER A 64 -4.89 -2.59 -15.59
N GLY A 65 -3.59 -2.72 -15.25
CA GLY A 65 -2.52 -1.88 -15.81
C GLY A 65 -2.36 -0.51 -15.14
N PHE A 66 -3.19 -0.17 -14.15
CA PHE A 66 -3.08 1.07 -13.39
C PHE A 66 -2.35 0.85 -12.06
N ASN A 67 -1.47 1.78 -11.72
CA ASN A 67 -0.83 1.81 -10.41
C ASN A 67 -1.81 2.34 -9.36
N VAL A 68 -2.10 1.52 -8.37
CA VAL A 68 -2.94 1.89 -7.22
C VAL A 68 -2.08 1.89 -5.97
N PHE A 69 -2.15 2.97 -5.23
CA PHE A 69 -1.43 3.15 -3.97
C PHE A 69 -2.36 2.79 -2.81
N PRO A 70 -2.11 1.69 -2.09
CA PRO A 70 -2.99 1.25 -1.01
C PRO A 70 -3.26 2.32 0.05
N ALA A 71 -2.29 3.17 0.36
CA ALA A 71 -2.46 4.23 1.35
C ALA A 71 -3.58 5.23 0.98
N GLU A 72 -3.78 5.52 -0.31
CA GLU A 72 -4.89 6.37 -0.77
C GLU A 72 -6.24 5.72 -0.47
N VAL A 73 -6.35 4.42 -0.73
CA VAL A 73 -7.58 3.64 -0.49
C VAL A 73 -7.85 3.49 1.00
N ASP A 74 -6.80 3.18 1.79
CA ASP A 74 -6.87 3.10 3.25
C ASP A 74 -7.44 4.38 3.84
N ASN A 75 -6.93 5.55 3.40
CA ASN A 75 -7.39 6.86 3.87
C ASN A 75 -8.87 7.11 3.56
N VAL A 76 -9.33 6.71 2.38
CA VAL A 76 -10.74 6.84 2.01
C VAL A 76 -11.63 5.94 2.88
N ILE A 77 -11.23 4.68 3.12
CA ILE A 77 -11.96 3.77 3.99
C ILE A 77 -11.94 4.26 5.44
N PHE A 78 -10.79 4.74 5.91
CA PHE A 78 -10.63 5.30 7.26
C PHE A 78 -11.51 6.54 7.50
N SER A 79 -11.85 7.30 6.44
CA SER A 79 -12.77 8.43 6.53
C SER A 79 -14.24 8.02 6.72
N HIS A 80 -14.57 6.72 6.63
CA HIS A 80 -15.92 6.22 6.87
C HIS A 80 -16.28 6.32 8.37
N PRO A 81 -17.49 6.82 8.74
CA PRO A 81 -17.83 7.11 10.15
C PRO A 81 -17.73 5.91 11.09
N LYS A 82 -18.01 4.71 10.60
CA LYS A 82 -18.01 3.46 11.38
C LYS A 82 -16.64 2.76 11.45
N VAL A 83 -15.65 3.21 10.66
CA VAL A 83 -14.35 2.55 10.57
C VAL A 83 -13.38 3.09 11.62
N PHE A 84 -12.72 2.17 12.32
CA PHE A 84 -11.65 2.47 13.26
C PHE A 84 -10.28 2.36 12.61
N ASP A 85 -10.04 1.32 11.80
CA ASP A 85 -8.78 1.12 11.06
C ASP A 85 -9.05 0.36 9.76
N ALA A 86 -8.15 0.53 8.78
CA ALA A 86 -8.24 -0.16 7.50
C ALA A 86 -6.85 -0.41 6.91
N MET A 87 -6.74 -1.49 6.12
CA MET A 87 -5.53 -1.82 5.39
C MET A 87 -5.88 -2.57 4.11
N CYS A 88 -5.46 -2.04 2.95
CA CYS A 88 -5.65 -2.66 1.65
C CYS A 88 -4.40 -3.38 1.18
N ILE A 89 -4.60 -4.50 0.48
CA ILE A 89 -3.56 -5.22 -0.26
C ILE A 89 -4.02 -5.56 -1.67
N GLY A 90 -3.06 -5.81 -2.56
CA GLY A 90 -3.30 -6.47 -3.82
C GLY A 90 -3.45 -7.97 -3.63
N VAL A 91 -4.43 -8.55 -4.30
CA VAL A 91 -4.64 -10.00 -4.38
C VAL A 91 -4.73 -10.42 -5.84
N PRO A 92 -4.27 -11.63 -6.20
CA PRO A 92 -4.34 -12.12 -7.58
C PRO A 92 -5.76 -12.09 -8.13
N ASP A 93 -5.91 -11.60 -9.36
CA ASP A 93 -7.16 -11.53 -10.12
C ASP A 93 -6.87 -11.93 -11.56
N ASP A 94 -7.55 -12.98 -12.05
CA ASP A 94 -7.28 -13.56 -13.37
C ASP A 94 -7.50 -12.58 -14.54
N TYR A 95 -8.36 -11.60 -14.36
CA TYR A 95 -8.67 -10.61 -15.39
C TYR A 95 -7.84 -9.33 -15.26
N ARG A 96 -7.53 -8.90 -14.03
CA ARG A 96 -6.90 -7.60 -13.75
C ARG A 96 -5.42 -7.69 -13.40
N GLY A 97 -4.87 -8.91 -13.30
CA GLY A 97 -3.59 -9.18 -12.69
C GLY A 97 -3.70 -9.12 -11.17
N GLU A 98 -4.06 -7.95 -10.62
CA GLU A 98 -4.39 -7.79 -9.19
C GLU A 98 -5.71 -7.05 -9.03
N SER A 99 -6.43 -7.38 -7.96
CA SER A 99 -7.55 -6.60 -7.44
C SER A 99 -7.29 -6.17 -5.99
N LEU A 100 -8.04 -5.19 -5.52
CA LEU A 100 -7.89 -4.69 -4.15
C LEU A 100 -8.78 -5.49 -3.21
N LYS A 101 -8.18 -5.93 -2.09
CA LYS A 101 -8.88 -6.46 -0.93
C LYS A 101 -8.63 -5.54 0.26
N ALA A 102 -9.70 -5.09 0.91
CA ALA A 102 -9.67 -4.27 2.11
C ALA A 102 -9.93 -5.11 3.36
N PHE A 103 -9.07 -4.94 4.36
CA PHE A 103 -9.28 -5.43 5.72
C PHE A 103 -9.72 -4.24 6.57
N VAL A 104 -10.87 -4.38 7.21
CA VAL A 104 -11.54 -3.26 7.90
C VAL A 104 -11.81 -3.63 9.36
N VAL A 105 -11.45 -2.73 10.25
CA VAL A 105 -11.77 -2.79 11.67
C VAL A 105 -12.83 -1.75 11.95
N LEU A 106 -13.95 -2.16 12.52
CA LEU A 106 -15.04 -1.25 12.89
C LEU A 106 -14.80 -0.65 14.28
N LYS A 107 -15.40 0.50 14.52
CA LYS A 107 -15.46 1.08 15.86
C LYS A 107 -16.28 0.20 16.79
N PRO A 108 -16.01 0.20 18.10
CA PRO A 108 -16.79 -0.57 19.06
C PRO A 108 -18.28 -0.28 18.96
N GLY A 109 -19.08 -1.34 18.84
CA GLY A 109 -20.54 -1.25 18.76
C GLY A 109 -21.10 -0.93 17.37
N GLU A 110 -20.26 -0.66 16.38
CA GLU A 110 -20.69 -0.44 15.00
C GLU A 110 -20.87 -1.75 14.23
N THR A 111 -21.80 -1.75 13.28
CA THR A 111 -22.01 -2.80 12.29
C THR A 111 -21.98 -2.22 10.89
N CYS A 112 -21.40 -2.94 9.95
CA CYS A 112 -21.24 -2.48 8.56
C CYS A 112 -21.19 -3.69 7.63
N GLU A 113 -21.81 -3.57 6.47
CA GLU A 113 -21.75 -4.58 5.43
C GLU A 113 -20.62 -4.23 4.43
N ALA A 114 -20.07 -5.25 3.76
CA ALA A 114 -19.01 -5.07 2.78
C ALA A 114 -19.40 -4.08 1.67
N ASP A 115 -20.64 -4.17 1.19
CA ASP A 115 -21.17 -3.30 0.14
C ASP A 115 -21.26 -1.82 0.57
N GLU A 116 -21.43 -1.54 1.86
CA GLU A 116 -21.41 -0.17 2.40
C GLU A 116 -20.02 0.46 2.23
N ILE A 117 -18.97 -0.28 2.57
CA ILE A 117 -17.58 0.16 2.41
C ILE A 117 -17.22 0.33 0.91
N ILE A 118 -17.62 -0.64 0.08
CA ILE A 118 -17.37 -0.60 -1.36
C ILE A 118 -18.08 0.61 -2.00
N SER A 119 -19.32 0.88 -1.61
CA SER A 119 -20.09 2.03 -2.11
C SER A 119 -19.47 3.35 -1.67
N TRP A 120 -19.02 3.46 -0.41
CA TRP A 120 -18.27 4.62 0.08
C TRP A 120 -17.01 4.90 -0.73
N CYS A 121 -16.25 3.85 -1.05
CA CYS A 121 -15.07 3.97 -1.90
C CYS A 121 -15.43 4.38 -3.33
N ARG A 122 -16.52 3.84 -3.89
CA ARG A 122 -16.97 4.12 -5.26
C ARG A 122 -17.36 5.59 -5.47
N GLU A 123 -17.85 6.26 -4.43
CA GLU A 123 -18.18 7.70 -4.48
C GLU A 123 -16.94 8.60 -4.51
N LYS A 124 -15.78 8.11 -4.04
CA LYS A 124 -14.58 8.93 -3.76
C LYS A 124 -13.35 8.55 -4.57
N LEU A 125 -13.35 7.36 -5.15
CA LEU A 125 -12.21 6.80 -5.87
C LEU A 125 -12.55 6.47 -7.32
N ALA A 126 -11.53 6.48 -8.17
CA ALA A 126 -11.66 5.97 -9.52
C ALA A 126 -12.02 4.46 -9.49
N PRO A 127 -12.78 3.95 -10.47
CA PRO A 127 -13.30 2.57 -10.46
C PRO A 127 -12.25 1.47 -10.27
N TYR A 128 -11.04 1.67 -10.79
CA TYR A 128 -9.93 0.70 -10.67
C TYR A 128 -9.26 0.71 -9.28
N LYS A 129 -9.54 1.73 -8.44
CA LYS A 129 -9.05 1.85 -7.05
C LYS A 129 -10.04 1.30 -6.03
N VAL A 130 -11.27 0.97 -6.44
CA VAL A 130 -12.31 0.48 -5.52
C VAL A 130 -12.02 -0.96 -5.12
N PRO A 131 -11.99 -1.28 -3.81
CA PRO A 131 -11.84 -2.66 -3.33
C PRO A 131 -12.96 -3.55 -3.86
N ARG A 132 -12.62 -4.77 -4.21
CA ARG A 132 -13.59 -5.78 -4.66
C ARG A 132 -13.96 -6.76 -3.57
N GLU A 133 -13.09 -6.90 -2.60
CA GLU A 133 -13.28 -7.74 -1.43
C GLU A 133 -13.10 -6.90 -0.18
N VAL A 134 -13.98 -7.11 0.80
CA VAL A 134 -13.85 -6.52 2.14
C VAL A 134 -13.92 -7.65 3.17
N GLU A 135 -12.95 -7.69 4.06
CA GLU A 135 -12.91 -8.63 5.18
C GLU A 135 -12.88 -7.82 6.49
N PHE A 136 -13.88 -8.03 7.34
CA PHE A 136 -13.90 -7.41 8.67
C PHE A 136 -13.03 -8.20 9.65
N ARG A 137 -12.28 -7.48 10.48
CA ARG A 137 -11.36 -8.05 11.48
C ARG A 137 -11.38 -7.25 12.77
N ASP A 138 -10.90 -7.87 13.85
CA ASP A 138 -10.72 -7.19 15.13
C ASP A 138 -9.47 -6.26 15.14
N SER A 139 -8.49 -6.57 14.28
CA SER A 139 -7.27 -5.75 14.12
C SER A 139 -6.61 -5.97 12.78
N VAL A 140 -5.81 -4.98 12.34
CA VAL A 140 -4.88 -5.10 11.21
C VAL A 140 -3.43 -5.02 11.70
N PRO A 141 -2.49 -5.76 11.07
CA PRO A 141 -1.12 -5.84 11.56
C PRO A 141 -0.37 -4.52 11.39
N ARG A 142 0.10 -3.98 12.52
CA ARG A 142 0.95 -2.78 12.58
C ARG A 142 2.20 -3.04 13.41
N SER A 143 3.28 -2.35 13.08
CA SER A 143 4.47 -2.35 13.92
C SER A 143 4.21 -1.60 15.24
N PRO A 144 5.08 -1.74 16.27
CA PRO A 144 4.95 -0.98 17.51
C PRO A 144 4.93 0.55 17.33
N VAL A 145 5.46 1.03 16.21
CA VAL A 145 5.45 2.46 15.83
C VAL A 145 4.32 2.82 14.85
N GLY A 146 3.29 1.96 14.71
CA GLY A 146 2.09 2.19 13.92
C GLY A 146 2.22 1.98 12.41
N LYS A 147 3.37 1.53 11.88
CA LYS A 147 3.54 1.29 10.45
C LYS A 147 2.73 0.08 9.99
N ALA A 148 2.01 0.22 8.86
CA ALA A 148 1.28 -0.86 8.21
C ALA A 148 2.21 -2.02 7.81
N LEU A 149 1.86 -3.23 8.21
CA LEU A 149 2.60 -4.46 7.88
C LEU A 149 1.84 -5.29 6.84
N ARG A 150 1.60 -4.68 5.65
CA ARG A 150 0.84 -5.31 4.55
C ARG A 150 1.36 -6.67 4.14
N ARG A 151 2.67 -6.90 4.29
CA ARG A 151 3.30 -8.20 4.00
C ARG A 151 2.62 -9.35 4.76
N ILE A 152 2.30 -9.14 6.03
CA ILE A 152 1.63 -10.17 6.86
C ILE A 152 0.27 -10.53 6.28
N LEU A 153 -0.55 -9.52 5.91
CA LEU A 153 -1.86 -9.77 5.30
C LEU A 153 -1.75 -10.47 3.93
N ARG A 154 -0.75 -10.11 3.12
CA ARG A 154 -0.50 -10.80 1.85
C ARG A 154 -0.15 -12.27 2.07
N GLU A 155 0.76 -12.57 2.99
CA GLU A 155 1.15 -13.95 3.32
C GLU A 155 -0.04 -14.78 3.82
N GLU A 156 -0.85 -14.23 4.72
CA GLU A 156 -2.09 -14.87 5.20
C GLU A 156 -3.09 -15.13 4.08
N GLU A 157 -3.32 -14.14 3.22
CA GLU A 157 -4.27 -14.24 2.13
C GLU A 157 -3.83 -15.25 1.06
N MET A 158 -2.55 -15.26 0.73
CA MET A 158 -1.99 -16.24 -0.21
C MET A 158 -2.10 -17.66 0.34
N ALA A 159 -1.86 -17.87 1.64
CA ALA A 159 -2.05 -19.16 2.28
C ALA A 159 -3.53 -19.61 2.27
N LYS A 160 -4.47 -18.69 2.55
CA LYS A 160 -5.92 -18.97 2.46
C LYS A 160 -6.33 -19.39 1.04
N ARG A 161 -5.87 -18.65 0.02
CA ARG A 161 -6.20 -18.94 -1.38
C ARG A 161 -5.57 -20.25 -1.88
N ALA A 162 -4.38 -20.61 -1.40
CA ALA A 162 -3.74 -21.87 -1.71
C ALA A 162 -4.48 -23.08 -1.08
N ALA A 163 -5.04 -22.93 0.11
CA ALA A 163 -5.80 -23.98 0.80
C ALA A 163 -7.19 -24.23 0.19
N ASN A 164 -7.73 -23.26 -0.57
CA ASN A 164 -9.06 -23.31 -1.19
C ASN A 164 -9.03 -23.72 -2.68
N LYS A 165 -7.86 -24.07 -3.22
CA LYS A 165 -7.66 -24.64 -4.56
C LYS A 165 -7.57 -26.16 -4.50
#